data_01568276fcc8655e642c10b892d1b5dd
#
_entry.id   01568276fcc8655e642c10b892d1b5dd
#
_cell.length_a   1.000
_cell.length_b   1.000
_cell.length_c   1.000
_cell.angle_alpha   90.00
_cell.angle_beta   90.00
_cell.angle_gamma   90.00
#
_symmetry.space_group_name_H-M   'P 1'
#
loop_
_entity.id
_entity.type
_entity.pdbx_description
1 polymer ?
#
loop_
_entity_poly.entity_id
_entity_poly.type
_entity_poly.pdbx_seq_one_letter_code
_entity_poly.pdbx_strand_id
1 'polypeptide(L)'
;DRCVGIGAAGTIARARGDLGLSAGSLKFRHEGAAGHFYAAYSVPGLRFCLTGSAADSCFTAAYGGKLVIRQPEGQDGLTVVGNTFGYGARGGCAFLAGKAGNRFGICFRKSTENGGPTVVVEGVEANAFQYMTGGTAVVLGPTGFNLGAGMTGGVVFLLDYDPETLNHDYVAARPLEGDEEAKVKDLVQRHLAESGSKRAACLLKEWDPARFVRGVTKLKPEPV
;
A
#
# COMPACT_ATOMS: atom_id res chain seq x y z
N ASP A 1 4.52 -19.94 7.75
CA ASP A 1 3.34 -19.97 8.64
C ASP A 1 2.27 -19.01 8.11
N ARG A 2 0.99 -19.36 8.33
CA ARG A 2 -0.18 -18.52 8.01
C ARG A 2 -0.56 -17.65 9.22
N CYS A 3 -1.28 -16.56 8.96
CA CYS A 3 -1.92 -15.73 10.00
C CYS A 3 -0.94 -15.12 11.02
N VAL A 4 0.31 -14.92 10.62
CA VAL A 4 1.33 -14.36 11.52
C VAL A 4 0.94 -12.94 11.93
N GLY A 5 0.88 -12.69 13.24
CA GLY A 5 0.54 -11.40 13.85
C GLY A 5 -0.92 -11.24 14.26
N ILE A 6 -1.85 -12.06 13.75
CA ILE A 6 -3.30 -11.92 14.06
C ILE A 6 -3.57 -12.08 15.57
N GLY A 7 -2.96 -13.07 16.22
CA GLY A 7 -3.13 -13.29 17.65
C GLY A 7 -2.69 -12.08 18.50
N ALA A 8 -1.53 -11.50 18.17
CA ALA A 8 -1.05 -10.30 18.83
C ALA A 8 -1.97 -9.10 18.58
N ALA A 9 -2.40 -8.90 17.34
CA ALA A 9 -3.34 -7.84 16.98
C ALA A 9 -4.66 -7.98 17.76
N GLY A 10 -5.24 -9.18 17.81
CA GLY A 10 -6.47 -9.45 18.56
C GLY A 10 -6.32 -9.23 20.06
N THR A 11 -5.18 -9.57 20.65
CA THR A 11 -4.90 -9.33 22.06
C THR A 11 -4.82 -7.83 22.36
N ILE A 12 -4.11 -7.07 21.52
CA ILE A 12 -3.98 -5.61 21.68
C ILE A 12 -5.34 -4.94 21.48
N ALA A 13 -6.08 -5.29 20.44
CA ALA A 13 -7.40 -4.71 20.18
C ALA A 13 -8.39 -4.96 21.33
N ARG A 14 -8.35 -6.15 21.92
CA ARG A 14 -9.20 -6.49 23.08
C ARG A 14 -8.84 -5.68 24.32
N ALA A 15 -7.55 -5.40 24.53
CA ALA A 15 -7.07 -4.70 25.72
C ALA A 15 -7.11 -3.16 25.57
N ARG A 16 -6.97 -2.63 24.36
CA ARG A 16 -6.72 -1.20 24.10
C ARG A 16 -7.67 -0.58 23.07
N GLY A 17 -8.54 -1.38 22.45
CA GLY A 17 -9.43 -0.91 21.39
C GLY A 17 -8.63 -0.32 20.21
N ASP A 18 -9.17 0.75 19.64
CA ASP A 18 -8.59 1.45 18.48
C ASP A 18 -7.31 2.24 18.82
N LEU A 19 -7.06 2.55 20.08
CA LEU A 19 -5.85 3.24 20.52
C LEU A 19 -4.58 2.40 20.29
N GLY A 20 -4.69 1.08 20.40
CA GLY A 20 -3.56 0.17 20.23
C GLY A 20 -2.41 0.45 21.19
N LEU A 21 -1.19 0.36 20.69
CA LEU A 21 0.06 0.65 21.41
C LEU A 21 0.80 1.80 20.73
N SER A 22 1.78 2.38 21.43
CA SER A 22 2.69 3.37 20.84
C SER A 22 3.42 2.81 19.62
N ALA A 23 3.77 3.65 18.65
CA ALA A 23 4.37 3.23 17.39
C ALA A 23 5.62 2.36 17.58
N GLY A 24 5.62 1.16 16.97
CA GLY A 24 6.75 0.23 17.02
C GLY A 24 6.98 -0.46 18.36
N SER A 25 5.98 -0.47 19.26
CA SER A 25 6.08 -1.17 20.56
C SER A 25 6.33 -2.67 20.41
N LEU A 26 5.72 -3.30 19.41
CA LEU A 26 5.92 -4.72 19.11
C LEU A 26 6.41 -4.88 17.66
N LYS A 27 7.59 -5.49 17.51
CA LYS A 27 8.25 -5.66 16.22
C LYS A 27 8.40 -7.14 15.89
N PHE A 28 7.88 -7.52 14.74
CA PHE A 28 8.09 -8.84 14.12
C PHE A 28 9.13 -8.71 13.02
N ARG A 29 10.13 -9.58 13.04
CA ARG A 29 11.14 -9.69 11.99
C ARG A 29 11.17 -11.11 11.49
N HIS A 30 11.00 -11.28 10.18
CA HIS A 30 10.98 -12.57 9.52
C HIS A 30 11.80 -12.55 8.24
N GLU A 31 12.26 -13.73 7.84
CA GLU A 31 12.95 -13.97 6.58
C GLU A 31 12.31 -15.17 5.87
N GLY A 32 12.30 -15.14 4.52
CA GLY A 32 11.76 -16.18 3.68
C GLY A 32 10.33 -15.94 3.24
N ALA A 33 9.54 -17.01 3.08
CA ALA A 33 8.16 -16.95 2.57
C ALA A 33 7.14 -17.03 3.71
N ALA A 34 6.39 -15.96 3.91
CA ALA A 34 5.24 -15.95 4.81
C ALA A 34 3.98 -16.45 4.09
N GLY A 35 3.12 -17.16 4.80
CA GLY A 35 1.87 -17.67 4.28
C GLY A 35 0.76 -16.60 4.17
N HIS A 36 -0.45 -17.05 3.86
CA HIS A 36 -1.63 -16.18 3.74
C HIS A 36 -1.91 -15.42 5.04
N PHE A 37 -2.52 -14.23 4.92
CA PHE A 37 -2.92 -13.37 6.02
C PHE A 37 -1.76 -12.90 6.92
N TYR A 38 -0.54 -12.78 6.36
CA TYR A 38 0.57 -12.17 7.08
C TYR A 38 0.23 -10.73 7.44
N ALA A 39 0.42 -10.34 8.71
CA ALA A 39 0.08 -9.02 9.26
C ALA A 39 -1.40 -8.58 9.07
N ALA A 40 -2.31 -9.52 8.81
CA ALA A 40 -3.73 -9.18 8.73
C ALA A 40 -4.26 -8.70 10.09
N TYR A 41 -5.29 -7.83 10.05
CA TYR A 41 -5.90 -7.18 11.22
C TYR A 41 -4.92 -6.36 12.07
N SER A 42 -3.80 -5.93 11.48
CA SER A 42 -2.80 -5.13 12.18
C SER A 42 -3.41 -3.89 12.83
N VAL A 43 -2.94 -3.56 14.03
CA VAL A 43 -3.40 -2.42 14.84
C VAL A 43 -2.23 -1.48 15.15
N PRO A 44 -2.50 -0.23 15.63
CA PRO A 44 -1.43 0.68 16.03
C PRO A 44 -0.46 0.04 17.02
N GLY A 45 0.84 0.34 16.85
CA GLY A 45 1.94 -0.20 17.67
C GLY A 45 2.62 -1.44 17.11
N LEU A 46 2.00 -2.17 16.18
CA LEU A 46 2.61 -3.30 15.51
C LEU A 46 3.52 -2.85 14.35
N ARG A 47 4.67 -3.49 14.24
CA ARG A 47 5.59 -3.34 13.11
C ARG A 47 6.04 -4.70 12.60
N PHE A 48 5.79 -4.96 11.33
CA PHE A 48 6.21 -6.16 10.63
C PHE A 48 7.31 -5.83 9.63
N CYS A 49 8.41 -6.57 9.68
CA CYS A 49 9.52 -6.48 8.73
C CYS A 49 9.78 -7.87 8.17
N LEU A 50 9.61 -8.05 6.88
CA LEU A 50 9.85 -9.32 6.18
C LEU A 50 10.90 -9.09 5.09
N THR A 51 11.95 -9.91 5.09
CA THR A 51 12.87 -10.05 3.97
C THR A 51 12.47 -11.30 3.20
N GLY A 52 11.81 -11.12 2.05
CA GLY A 52 11.26 -12.23 1.28
C GLY A 52 9.90 -11.90 0.68
N SER A 53 8.94 -12.81 0.79
CA SER A 53 7.59 -12.65 0.22
C SER A 53 6.49 -13.10 1.17
N ALA A 54 5.31 -12.52 1.02
CA ALA A 54 4.07 -12.95 1.69
C ALA A 54 3.05 -13.43 0.65
N ALA A 55 2.31 -14.46 0.98
CA ALA A 55 1.24 -14.98 0.13
C ALA A 55 0.01 -14.04 0.13
N ASP A 56 -1.13 -14.53 -0.37
CA ASP A 56 -2.35 -13.74 -0.55
C ASP A 56 -2.92 -13.17 0.75
N SER A 57 -3.69 -12.10 0.61
CA SER A 57 -4.42 -11.45 1.72
C SER A 57 -3.50 -10.88 2.82
N CYS A 58 -2.25 -10.59 2.48
CA CYS A 58 -1.33 -9.89 3.37
C CYS A 58 -1.91 -8.52 3.76
N PHE A 59 -1.80 -8.12 5.04
CA PHE A 59 -2.28 -6.84 5.58
C PHE A 59 -3.80 -6.61 5.46
N THR A 60 -4.59 -7.66 5.24
CA THR A 60 -6.05 -7.59 5.17
C THR A 60 -6.63 -6.97 6.44
N ALA A 61 -7.65 -6.10 6.27
CA ALA A 61 -8.38 -5.44 7.33
C ALA A 61 -7.48 -4.73 8.38
N ALA A 62 -6.29 -4.29 7.97
CA ALA A 62 -5.42 -3.52 8.84
C ALA A 62 -6.10 -2.21 9.26
N TYR A 63 -6.06 -1.92 10.55
CA TYR A 63 -6.56 -0.68 11.15
C TYR A 63 -5.41 0.29 11.46
N GLY A 64 -4.20 -0.24 11.63
CA GLY A 64 -3.00 0.52 11.95
C GLY A 64 -1.73 -0.30 11.80
N GLY A 65 -0.65 0.18 12.41
CA GLY A 65 0.65 -0.48 12.35
C GLY A 65 1.44 -0.20 11.07
N LYS A 66 2.59 -0.86 10.97
CA LYS A 66 3.51 -0.70 9.83
C LYS A 66 3.96 -2.04 9.30
N LEU A 67 3.90 -2.20 7.98
CA LEU A 67 4.44 -3.35 7.26
C LEU A 67 5.57 -2.90 6.33
N VAL A 68 6.70 -3.59 6.38
CA VAL A 68 7.82 -3.40 5.45
C VAL A 68 8.18 -4.75 4.87
N ILE A 69 8.17 -4.86 3.55
CA ILE A 69 8.66 -6.05 2.85
C ILE A 69 9.81 -5.65 1.93
N ARG A 70 10.91 -6.38 2.04
CA ARG A 70 12.14 -6.18 1.27
C ARG A 70 12.43 -7.42 0.45
N GLN A 71 12.98 -7.23 -0.73
CA GLN A 71 13.52 -8.36 -1.48
C GLN A 71 14.80 -8.87 -0.82
N PRO A 72 15.09 -10.19 -0.92
CA PRO A 72 16.40 -10.71 -0.57
C PRO A 72 17.49 -10.05 -1.40
N GLU A 73 18.69 -9.97 -0.86
CA GLU A 73 19.84 -9.41 -1.57
C GLU A 73 20.10 -10.13 -2.90
N GLY A 74 20.36 -9.37 -3.95
CA GLY A 74 20.61 -9.93 -5.29
C GLY A 74 19.35 -10.37 -6.05
N GLN A 75 18.16 -10.20 -5.50
CA GLN A 75 16.89 -10.53 -6.15
C GLN A 75 16.05 -9.26 -6.33
N ASP A 76 16.08 -8.70 -7.53
CA ASP A 76 15.32 -7.48 -7.85
C ASP A 76 14.08 -7.79 -8.70
N GLY A 77 13.03 -6.97 -8.59
CA GLY A 77 11.83 -7.05 -9.42
C GLY A 77 10.87 -8.19 -9.09
N LEU A 78 11.02 -8.85 -7.95
CA LEU A 78 10.13 -9.94 -7.52
C LEU A 78 8.75 -9.44 -7.12
N THR A 79 7.78 -10.33 -7.21
CA THR A 79 6.47 -10.18 -6.55
C THR A 79 6.63 -10.54 -5.07
N VAL A 80 6.52 -9.54 -4.21
CA VAL A 80 6.76 -9.69 -2.75
C VAL A 80 5.49 -9.89 -1.93
N VAL A 81 4.32 -9.62 -2.52
CA VAL A 81 3.02 -9.97 -1.92
C VAL A 81 2.11 -10.57 -2.97
N GLY A 82 1.34 -11.57 -2.58
CA GLY A 82 0.34 -12.22 -3.44
C GLY A 82 -0.87 -11.33 -3.70
N ASN A 83 -1.99 -11.97 -4.03
CA ASN A 83 -3.24 -11.30 -4.40
C ASN A 83 -3.94 -10.67 -3.19
N THR A 84 -4.85 -9.72 -3.46
CA THR A 84 -5.75 -9.11 -2.47
C THR A 84 -5.03 -8.48 -1.27
N PHE A 85 -3.83 -7.94 -1.50
CA PHE A 85 -3.11 -7.20 -0.46
C PHE A 85 -3.99 -6.10 0.12
N GLY A 86 -4.05 -6.04 1.45
CA GLY A 86 -4.73 -4.97 2.19
C GLY A 86 -6.25 -4.96 2.02
N TYR A 87 -6.88 -6.06 1.58
CA TYR A 87 -8.34 -6.12 1.43
C TYR A 87 -9.08 -5.50 2.62
N GLY A 88 -9.86 -4.45 2.36
CA GLY A 88 -10.66 -3.79 3.38
C GLY A 88 -9.86 -3.04 4.46
N ALA A 89 -8.57 -2.80 4.27
CA ALA A 89 -7.77 -2.04 5.22
C ALA A 89 -8.30 -0.62 5.42
N ARG A 90 -8.25 -0.12 6.65
CA ARG A 90 -8.76 1.19 7.10
C ARG A 90 -7.66 2.10 7.63
N GLY A 91 -6.45 1.59 7.80
CA GLY A 91 -5.32 2.36 8.32
C GLY A 91 -4.00 1.62 8.21
N GLY A 92 -2.98 2.16 8.85
CA GLY A 92 -1.63 1.67 8.81
C GLY A 92 -0.85 2.12 7.58
N CYS A 93 0.42 1.74 7.52
CA CYS A 93 1.26 2.03 6.38
C CYS A 93 2.05 0.80 5.93
N ALA A 94 2.26 0.66 4.61
CA ALA A 94 3.05 -0.41 4.04
C ALA A 94 4.06 0.11 3.01
N PHE A 95 5.28 -0.41 3.08
CA PHE A 95 6.38 -0.13 2.16
C PHE A 95 6.88 -1.43 1.55
N LEU A 96 6.57 -1.65 0.28
CA LEU A 96 6.79 -2.91 -0.43
C LEU A 96 7.85 -2.71 -1.52
N ALA A 97 9.10 -3.09 -1.24
CA ALA A 97 10.17 -3.06 -2.22
C ALA A 97 10.06 -4.27 -3.16
N GLY A 98 9.14 -4.21 -4.10
CA GLY A 98 8.81 -5.23 -5.08
C GLY A 98 7.38 -5.09 -5.58
N LYS A 99 6.97 -6.01 -6.46
CA LYS A 99 5.63 -6.01 -7.06
C LYS A 99 4.60 -6.68 -6.17
N ALA A 100 3.34 -6.39 -6.43
CA ALA A 100 2.20 -7.02 -5.79
C ALA A 100 1.32 -7.75 -6.82
N GLY A 101 0.66 -8.82 -6.40
CA GLY A 101 -0.27 -9.57 -7.22
C GLY A 101 -1.58 -8.81 -7.52
N ASN A 102 -2.56 -9.55 -8.04
CA ASN A 102 -3.84 -9.00 -8.46
C ASN A 102 -4.64 -8.42 -7.28
N ARG A 103 -5.50 -7.43 -7.58
CA ARG A 103 -6.42 -6.81 -6.62
C ARG A 103 -5.69 -6.19 -5.42
N PHE A 104 -4.52 -5.58 -5.69
CA PHE A 104 -3.81 -4.81 -4.68
C PHE A 104 -4.65 -3.63 -4.20
N GLY A 105 -4.78 -3.46 -2.88
CA GLY A 105 -5.54 -2.34 -2.29
C GLY A 105 -7.06 -2.41 -2.55
N ILE A 106 -7.57 -3.59 -2.94
CA ILE A 106 -9.03 -3.77 -3.12
C ILE A 106 -9.79 -3.41 -1.86
N CYS A 107 -10.86 -2.60 -2.01
CA CYS A 107 -11.67 -2.12 -0.90
C CYS A 107 -10.88 -1.37 0.19
N PHE A 108 -9.78 -0.68 -0.13
CA PHE A 108 -9.18 0.27 0.80
C PHE A 108 -10.24 1.27 1.26
N ARG A 109 -10.35 1.49 2.56
CA ARG A 109 -11.44 2.26 3.14
C ARG A 109 -10.98 3.59 3.71
N LYS A 110 -11.84 4.58 3.60
CA LYS A 110 -11.67 5.84 4.31
C LYS A 110 -11.75 5.57 5.82
N SER A 111 -10.88 6.24 6.57
CA SER A 111 -10.96 6.34 8.01
C SER A 111 -11.09 7.81 8.40
N THR A 112 -11.93 8.10 9.37
CA THR A 112 -12.10 9.46 9.90
C THR A 112 -10.86 9.94 10.63
N GLU A 113 -10.06 9.03 11.18
CA GLU A 113 -8.90 9.37 12.01
C GLU A 113 -7.63 9.65 11.20
N ASN A 114 -7.43 8.91 10.09
CA ASN A 114 -6.16 8.98 9.35
C ASN A 114 -6.32 8.94 7.82
N GLY A 115 -7.51 9.09 7.30
CA GLY A 115 -7.78 9.09 5.85
C GLY A 115 -7.71 7.72 5.18
N GLY A 116 -7.32 6.68 5.91
CA GLY A 116 -7.15 5.31 5.41
C GLY A 116 -5.69 4.85 5.32
N PRO A 117 -5.43 3.67 4.72
CA PRO A 117 -4.08 3.13 4.60
C PRO A 117 -3.19 3.98 3.70
N THR A 118 -1.89 4.00 4.01
CA THR A 118 -0.86 4.63 3.15
C THR A 118 0.11 3.55 2.67
N VAL A 119 0.27 3.40 1.37
CA VAL A 119 1.11 2.34 0.80
C VAL A 119 2.02 2.85 -0.31
N VAL A 120 3.23 2.29 -0.39
CA VAL A 120 4.15 2.45 -1.53
C VAL A 120 4.57 1.08 -2.03
N VAL A 121 4.46 0.85 -3.34
CA VAL A 121 4.74 -0.44 -3.99
C VAL A 121 5.43 -0.23 -5.33
N GLU A 122 6.24 -1.19 -5.79
CA GLU A 122 7.04 -1.05 -7.01
C GLU A 122 6.41 -1.66 -8.27
N GLY A 123 5.12 -1.96 -8.20
CA GLY A 123 4.30 -2.43 -9.30
C GLY A 123 3.10 -3.21 -8.79
N VAL A 124 2.04 -3.26 -9.58
CA VAL A 124 0.79 -3.96 -9.25
C VAL A 124 0.25 -4.68 -10.47
N GLU A 125 -0.36 -5.83 -10.25
CA GLU A 125 -1.06 -6.60 -11.28
C GLU A 125 -2.49 -6.08 -11.49
N ALA A 126 -3.30 -6.82 -12.22
CA ALA A 126 -4.64 -6.44 -12.62
C ALA A 126 -5.59 -6.12 -11.44
N ASN A 127 -6.57 -5.24 -11.70
CA ASN A 127 -7.65 -4.86 -10.78
C ASN A 127 -7.16 -4.19 -9.48
N ALA A 128 -5.99 -3.53 -9.50
CA ALA A 128 -5.52 -2.79 -8.33
C ALA A 128 -6.49 -1.66 -7.97
N PHE A 129 -6.65 -1.41 -6.65
CA PHE A 129 -7.54 -0.37 -6.07
C PHE A 129 -9.02 -0.50 -6.42
N GLN A 130 -9.45 -1.69 -6.81
CA GLN A 130 -10.86 -1.99 -7.08
C GLN A 130 -11.70 -1.67 -5.83
N TYR A 131 -12.82 -0.91 -6.02
CA TYR A 131 -13.71 -0.48 -4.93
C TYR A 131 -13.03 0.30 -3.79
N MET A 132 -11.93 0.98 -4.06
CA MET A 132 -11.26 1.84 -3.08
C MET A 132 -12.13 3.06 -2.74
N THR A 133 -12.30 3.34 -1.46
CA THR A 133 -13.06 4.49 -0.94
C THR A 133 -12.20 5.47 -0.15
N GLY A 134 -10.96 5.13 0.18
CA GLY A 134 -10.03 5.98 0.93
C GLY A 134 -8.61 5.43 0.95
N GLY A 135 -7.71 6.18 1.54
CA GLY A 135 -6.29 5.87 1.62
C GLY A 135 -5.45 6.57 0.55
N THR A 136 -4.14 6.39 0.64
CA THR A 136 -3.15 6.95 -0.30
C THR A 136 -2.22 5.84 -0.77
N ALA A 137 -2.03 5.71 -2.07
CA ALA A 137 -1.12 4.75 -2.67
C ALA A 137 -0.13 5.45 -3.61
N VAL A 138 1.12 4.98 -3.63
CA VAL A 138 2.12 5.35 -4.66
C VAL A 138 2.60 4.07 -5.31
N VAL A 139 2.44 3.98 -6.64
CA VAL A 139 2.92 2.88 -7.46
C VAL A 139 4.12 3.36 -8.27
N LEU A 140 5.28 2.78 -8.00
CA LEU A 140 6.57 3.17 -8.58
C LEU A 140 6.96 2.34 -9.81
N GLY A 141 6.04 1.59 -10.38
CA GLY A 141 6.33 0.69 -11.48
C GLY A 141 5.10 0.28 -12.27
N PRO A 142 5.18 -0.81 -13.05
CA PRO A 142 4.11 -1.18 -13.96
C PRO A 142 2.80 -1.45 -13.24
N THR A 143 1.71 -1.16 -13.94
CA THR A 143 0.34 -1.43 -13.52
C THR A 143 -0.32 -2.42 -14.46
N GLY A 144 -1.10 -3.35 -13.92
CA GLY A 144 -1.96 -4.23 -14.70
C GLY A 144 -3.26 -3.52 -15.11
N PHE A 145 -4.04 -4.19 -15.96
CA PHE A 145 -5.28 -3.64 -16.50
C PHE A 145 -6.38 -3.46 -15.42
N ASN A 146 -7.39 -2.64 -15.76
CA ASN A 146 -8.60 -2.41 -14.96
C ASN A 146 -8.33 -1.77 -13.58
N LEU A 147 -7.29 -0.92 -13.50
CA LEU A 147 -6.93 -0.21 -12.28
C LEU A 147 -8.05 0.76 -11.88
N GLY A 148 -8.46 0.73 -10.62
CA GLY A 148 -9.45 1.63 -10.04
C GLY A 148 -10.90 1.32 -10.40
N ALA A 149 -11.23 0.11 -10.89
CA ALA A 149 -12.60 -0.29 -11.16
C ALA A 149 -13.47 -0.14 -9.90
N GLY A 150 -14.58 0.61 -10.01
CA GLY A 150 -15.46 0.88 -8.87
C GLY A 150 -14.87 1.81 -7.80
N MET A 151 -13.75 2.48 -8.07
CA MET A 151 -13.13 3.41 -7.13
C MET A 151 -13.99 4.66 -6.96
N THR A 152 -14.32 5.01 -5.71
CA THR A 152 -15.15 6.18 -5.38
C THR A 152 -14.42 7.19 -4.49
N GLY A 153 -13.22 6.89 -4.01
CA GLY A 153 -12.42 7.78 -3.18
C GLY A 153 -11.00 7.28 -2.98
N GLY A 154 -10.21 8.02 -2.21
CA GLY A 154 -8.78 7.76 -2.05
C GLY A 154 -7.92 8.46 -3.10
N VAL A 155 -6.62 8.28 -2.99
CA VAL A 155 -5.62 8.92 -3.86
C VAL A 155 -4.61 7.88 -4.31
N VAL A 156 -4.41 7.77 -5.62
CA VAL A 156 -3.39 6.90 -6.21
C VAL A 156 -2.44 7.74 -7.06
N PHE A 157 -1.16 7.69 -6.76
CA PHE A 157 -0.11 8.29 -7.57
C PHE A 157 0.60 7.20 -8.36
N LEU A 158 0.75 7.41 -9.67
CA LEU A 158 1.33 6.46 -10.60
C LEU A 158 2.55 7.06 -11.29
N LEU A 159 3.67 6.37 -11.26
CA LEU A 159 4.88 6.72 -11.99
C LEU A 159 4.85 6.09 -13.38
N ASP A 160 5.15 6.89 -14.43
CA ASP A 160 5.26 6.43 -15.83
C ASP A 160 4.08 5.53 -16.23
N TYR A 161 2.86 5.96 -15.90
CA TYR A 161 1.67 5.12 -16.08
C TYR A 161 1.32 4.90 -17.56
N ASP A 162 0.74 3.75 -17.83
CA ASP A 162 0.12 3.44 -19.11
C ASP A 162 -1.40 3.76 -19.03
N PRO A 163 -1.93 4.72 -19.84
CA PRO A 163 -3.35 5.07 -19.82
C PRO A 163 -4.29 3.88 -20.04
N GLU A 164 -3.88 2.90 -20.86
CA GLU A 164 -4.70 1.72 -21.18
C GLU A 164 -4.95 0.81 -19.96
N THR A 165 -4.18 0.99 -18.88
CA THR A 165 -4.34 0.20 -17.65
C THR A 165 -5.46 0.71 -16.74
N LEU A 166 -5.91 1.98 -16.91
CA LEU A 166 -6.95 2.56 -16.09
C LEU A 166 -8.34 2.04 -16.45
N ASN A 167 -9.20 1.90 -15.44
CA ASN A 167 -10.62 1.76 -15.69
C ASN A 167 -11.23 3.14 -15.93
N HIS A 168 -11.40 3.51 -17.21
CA HIS A 168 -11.84 4.83 -17.63
C HIS A 168 -13.29 5.17 -17.25
N ASP A 169 -14.09 4.21 -16.81
CA ASP A 169 -15.45 4.50 -16.31
C ASP A 169 -15.41 5.16 -14.92
N TYR A 170 -14.39 4.82 -14.13
CA TYR A 170 -14.31 5.26 -12.72
C TYR A 170 -13.15 6.21 -12.43
N VAL A 171 -12.05 6.14 -13.17
CA VAL A 171 -10.81 6.89 -12.87
C VAL A 171 -10.32 7.66 -14.09
N ALA A 172 -9.87 8.88 -13.87
CA ALA A 172 -9.06 9.64 -14.81
C ALA A 172 -7.69 9.96 -14.19
N ALA A 173 -6.69 10.21 -15.01
CA ALA A 173 -5.41 10.68 -14.54
C ALA A 173 -5.23 12.17 -14.83
N ARG A 174 -4.54 12.88 -13.94
CA ARG A 174 -4.11 14.26 -14.13
C ARG A 174 -2.70 14.46 -13.59
N PRO A 175 -1.96 15.48 -14.04
CA PRO A 175 -0.69 15.88 -13.42
C PRO A 175 -0.84 16.16 -11.92
N LEU A 176 0.28 16.14 -11.20
CA LEU A 176 0.31 16.56 -9.79
C LEU A 176 0.00 18.06 -9.66
N GLU A 177 -0.68 18.45 -8.61
CA GLU A 177 -1.05 19.82 -8.31
C GLU A 177 -0.78 20.17 -6.84
N GLY A 178 -0.48 21.45 -6.58
CA GLY A 178 -0.31 21.98 -5.23
C GLY A 178 0.79 21.26 -4.45
N ASP A 179 0.43 20.71 -3.30
CA ASP A 179 1.32 20.01 -2.38
C ASP A 179 1.55 18.52 -2.71
N GLU A 180 0.94 18.02 -3.79
CA GLU A 180 1.00 16.61 -4.15
C GLU A 180 2.42 16.13 -4.49
N GLU A 181 3.24 16.98 -5.14
CA GLU A 181 4.65 16.66 -5.40
C GLU A 181 5.40 16.41 -4.09
N ALA A 182 5.28 17.32 -3.14
CA ALA A 182 5.96 17.18 -1.84
C ALA A 182 5.49 15.90 -1.13
N LYS A 183 4.20 15.60 -1.18
CA LYS A 183 3.62 14.38 -0.59
C LYS A 183 4.16 13.12 -1.24
N VAL A 184 4.21 13.05 -2.57
CA VAL A 184 4.75 11.88 -3.28
C VAL A 184 6.23 11.72 -2.97
N LYS A 185 7.00 12.80 -3.01
CA LYS A 185 8.44 12.78 -2.71
C LYS A 185 8.72 12.30 -1.28
N ASP A 186 7.97 12.78 -0.28
CA ASP A 186 8.06 12.28 1.11
C ASP A 186 7.79 10.79 1.19
N LEU A 187 6.73 10.30 0.53
CA LEU A 187 6.40 8.88 0.54
C LEU A 187 7.48 8.02 -0.12
N VAL A 188 8.10 8.49 -1.20
CA VAL A 188 9.23 7.80 -1.86
C VAL A 188 10.48 7.81 -0.96
N GLN A 189 10.76 8.93 -0.29
CA GLN A 189 11.86 9.01 0.68
C GLN A 189 11.66 8.05 1.86
N ARG A 190 10.45 8.01 2.40
CA ARG A 190 10.09 7.06 3.46
C ARG A 190 10.17 5.61 2.97
N HIS A 191 9.76 5.34 1.74
CA HIS A 191 9.90 4.02 1.14
C HIS A 191 11.36 3.58 1.06
N LEU A 192 12.26 4.48 0.61
CA LEU A 192 13.69 4.21 0.63
C LEU A 192 14.21 3.94 2.05
N ALA A 193 13.91 4.83 3.00
CA ALA A 193 14.39 4.72 4.38
C ALA A 193 13.92 3.44 5.08
N GLU A 194 12.67 3.03 4.85
CA GLU A 194 12.07 1.86 5.49
C GLU A 194 12.47 0.54 4.83
N SER A 195 12.49 0.50 3.50
CA SER A 195 12.67 -0.76 2.74
C SER A 195 14.06 -0.93 2.13
N GLY A 196 14.85 0.13 1.99
CA GLY A 196 16.10 0.08 1.26
C GLY A 196 15.92 -0.06 -0.27
N SER A 197 14.77 0.35 -0.80
CA SER A 197 14.43 0.22 -2.21
C SER A 197 15.46 0.85 -3.14
N LYS A 198 16.07 0.05 -4.00
CA LYS A 198 16.99 0.54 -5.05
C LYS A 198 16.24 1.41 -6.06
N ARG A 199 14.99 1.07 -6.36
CA ARG A 199 14.14 1.83 -7.27
C ARG A 199 13.86 3.23 -6.73
N ALA A 200 13.48 3.35 -5.46
CA ALA A 200 13.28 4.65 -4.81
C ALA A 200 14.57 5.47 -4.75
N ALA A 201 15.72 4.81 -4.51
CA ALA A 201 17.02 5.49 -4.51
C ALA A 201 17.36 6.09 -5.88
N CYS A 202 17.13 5.34 -6.97
CA CYS A 202 17.32 5.85 -8.33
C CYS A 202 16.38 7.00 -8.65
N LEU A 203 15.10 6.88 -8.34
CA LEU A 203 14.09 7.92 -8.58
C LEU A 203 14.42 9.22 -7.86
N LEU A 204 14.90 9.15 -6.63
CA LEU A 204 15.22 10.33 -5.84
C LEU A 204 16.48 11.06 -6.32
N LYS A 205 17.41 10.36 -6.98
CA LYS A 205 18.59 10.98 -7.62
C LYS A 205 18.24 11.79 -8.86
N GLU A 206 17.27 11.31 -9.62
CA GLU A 206 16.80 11.90 -10.87
C GLU A 206 15.32 12.29 -10.72
N TRP A 207 15.01 13.06 -9.67
CA TRP A 207 13.63 13.41 -9.34
C TRP A 207 13.01 14.29 -10.42
N ASP A 208 11.96 13.76 -11.05
CA ASP A 208 11.14 14.48 -12.00
C ASP A 208 9.65 14.28 -11.65
N PRO A 209 8.97 15.30 -11.10
CA PRO A 209 7.55 15.20 -10.74
C PRO A 209 6.63 15.06 -11.96
N ALA A 210 7.06 15.45 -13.17
CA ALA A 210 6.25 15.34 -14.37
C ALA A 210 5.98 13.87 -14.78
N ARG A 211 6.80 12.94 -14.29
CA ARG A 211 6.61 11.50 -14.50
C ARG A 211 5.48 10.91 -13.66
N PHE A 212 4.97 11.65 -12.68
CA PHE A 212 3.89 11.20 -11.83
C PHE A 212 2.55 11.79 -12.26
N VAL A 213 1.52 10.97 -12.17
CA VAL A 213 0.13 11.41 -12.29
C VAL A 213 -0.65 11.01 -11.06
N ARG A 214 -1.71 11.74 -10.78
CA ARG A 214 -2.73 11.38 -9.79
C ARG A 214 -3.94 10.75 -10.47
N GLY A 215 -4.31 9.55 -10.07
CA GLY A 215 -5.61 8.95 -10.36
C GLY A 215 -6.71 9.65 -9.54
N VAL A 216 -7.69 10.20 -10.22
CA VAL A 216 -8.84 10.88 -9.63
C VAL A 216 -10.13 10.16 -9.98
N THR A 217 -11.04 10.05 -9.03
CA THR A 217 -12.34 9.42 -9.27
C THR A 217 -13.21 10.34 -10.13
N LYS A 218 -13.91 9.76 -11.09
CA LYS A 218 -14.89 10.47 -11.93
C LYS A 218 -16.25 10.64 -11.25
N LEU A 219 -16.55 9.78 -10.29
CA LEU A 219 -17.76 9.89 -9.49
C LEU A 219 -17.62 11.07 -8.53
N LYS A 220 -18.53 12.03 -8.61
CA LYS A 220 -18.63 13.06 -7.57
C LYS A 220 -19.05 12.35 -6.28
N PRO A 221 -18.39 12.63 -5.13
CA PRO A 221 -18.94 12.17 -3.86
C PRO A 221 -20.37 12.69 -3.73
N GLU A 222 -21.31 11.80 -3.36
CA GLU A 222 -22.66 12.25 -3.04
C GLU A 222 -22.56 13.29 -1.93
N PRO A 223 -23.30 14.41 -2.04
CA PRO A 223 -23.35 15.37 -0.95
C PRO A 223 -23.92 14.66 0.29
N VAL A 224 -23.17 14.72 1.38
CA VAL A 224 -23.58 14.23 2.70
C VAL A 224 -24.65 15.15 3.27
#